data_cbaf609b2acf61409b02c4a1b1782d9b
#
_entry.id   cbaf609b2acf61409b02c4a1b1782d9b
#
_cell.length_a   1.000
_cell.length_b   1.000
_cell.length_c   1.000
_cell.angle_alpha   90.00
_cell.angle_beta   90.00
_cell.angle_gamma   90.00
#
_symmetry.space_group_name_H-M   'P 1'
#
loop_
_entity.id
_entity.type
_entity.pdbx_description
1 polymer ?
#
loop_
_entity_poly.entity_id
_entity_poly.type
_entity_poly.pdbx_seq_one_letter_code
_entity_poly.pdbx_strand_id
1 'polypeptide(L)'
;RDQPRSRGLGDVYKRQASGTFGYGYEFAELYDINCLGTFSFKGTTKEPRFGNPTPRIAECTGGMINAVGLQNPGVDKVISEELPKLKACFHKPVMANVSGFSAADYAYTCEKLDEEEQVGWLEVNVSCPNVHGGGMSFGTCPEAAAEVTAAVKKVTKKPVIVKLSPNVTDIVSIARACEDAGADGISLINTMLGMRIDLRTRKPVIANKMGGFSGPAIFPVALRMVYQLSLIHI
;
A
#
# COMPACT_ATOMS: atom_id res chain seq x y z
N ARG A 1 -3.51 25.18 9.81
CA ARG A 1 -2.16 25.72 10.11
C ARG A 1 -1.20 25.01 9.20
N ASP A 2 -0.48 25.80 8.42
CA ASP A 2 0.44 25.36 7.39
C ASP A 2 1.50 24.43 7.97
N GLN A 3 1.58 23.22 7.45
CA GLN A 3 2.72 22.35 7.74
C GLN A 3 3.91 22.82 6.93
N PRO A 4 5.14 22.76 7.45
CA PRO A 4 6.31 23.17 6.69
C PRO A 4 6.41 22.34 5.40
N ARG A 5 6.48 23.03 4.28
CA ARG A 5 6.64 22.42 2.96
C ARG A 5 8.06 21.93 2.83
N SER A 6 8.26 20.62 2.69
CA SER A 6 9.55 20.11 2.27
C SER A 6 9.72 20.33 0.76
N ARG A 7 10.83 20.94 0.37
CA ARG A 7 11.25 21.01 -1.04
C ARG A 7 12.02 19.74 -1.35
N GLY A 8 11.40 18.80 -2.02
CA GLY A 8 11.97 17.50 -2.35
C GLY A 8 10.88 16.67 -2.98
N LEU A 9 10.72 15.42 -2.57
CA LEU A 9 9.62 14.53 -2.99
C LEU A 9 8.22 15.03 -2.59
N GLY A 10 8.03 16.32 -2.48
CA GLY A 10 6.77 16.98 -2.17
C GLY A 10 6.47 17.06 -0.67
N ASP A 11 5.28 17.56 -0.37
CA ASP A 11 4.79 17.73 0.99
C ASP A 11 4.53 16.40 1.69
N VAL A 12 4.83 16.31 2.99
CA VAL A 12 4.48 15.15 3.81
C VAL A 12 2.99 15.21 4.16
N TYR A 13 2.21 14.28 3.62
CA TYR A 13 0.77 14.17 3.90
C TYR A 13 0.46 12.97 4.76
N LYS A 14 -0.47 13.15 5.71
CA LYS A 14 -1.10 12.03 6.38
C LYS A 14 -2.24 11.52 5.51
N ARG A 15 -2.24 10.23 5.23
CA ARG A 15 -3.29 9.57 4.47
C ARG A 15 -3.81 8.35 5.21
N GLN A 16 -5.03 8.01 4.93
CA GLN A 16 -5.58 6.71 5.27
C GLN A 16 -4.81 5.63 4.48
N ALA A 17 -4.46 4.53 5.17
CA ALA A 17 -3.73 3.43 4.55
C ALA A 17 -4.66 2.59 3.67
N SER A 18 -4.18 2.18 2.49
CA SER A 18 -4.90 1.27 1.60
C SER A 18 -5.35 0.00 2.33
N GLY A 19 -6.59 -0.43 2.07
CA GLY A 19 -7.22 -1.60 2.67
C GLY A 19 -8.01 -1.31 3.95
N THR A 20 -7.96 -0.09 4.50
CA THR A 20 -8.75 0.31 5.68
C THR A 20 -10.05 1.03 5.30
N PHE A 21 -10.20 1.40 4.04
CA PHE A 21 -11.35 2.16 3.52
C PHE A 21 -12.05 1.44 2.34
N GLY A 22 -11.78 0.16 2.11
CA GLY A 22 -12.35 -0.59 1.00
C GLY A 22 -12.11 0.10 -0.35
N TYR A 23 -13.15 0.17 -1.16
CA TYR A 23 -13.20 1.02 -2.36
C TYR A 23 -13.84 2.39 -2.10
N GLY A 24 -14.25 2.68 -0.86
CA GLY A 24 -14.75 3.96 -0.40
C GLY A 24 -16.28 4.07 -0.41
N TYR A 25 -16.97 3.52 -1.39
CA TYR A 25 -18.43 3.61 -1.50
C TYR A 25 -19.14 2.95 -0.31
N GLU A 26 -18.54 1.95 0.33
CA GLU A 26 -19.08 1.31 1.54
C GLU A 26 -19.23 2.30 2.70
N PHE A 27 -18.34 3.31 2.76
CA PHE A 27 -18.39 4.37 3.78
C PHE A 27 -19.35 5.51 3.41
N ALA A 28 -19.70 5.65 2.12
CA ALA A 28 -20.67 6.64 1.68
C ALA A 28 -22.09 6.36 2.23
N GLU A 29 -22.36 5.13 2.65
CA GLU A 29 -23.59 4.78 3.38
C GLU A 29 -23.66 5.40 4.77
N LEU A 30 -22.52 5.77 5.36
CA LEU A 30 -22.41 6.29 6.74
C LEU A 30 -22.30 7.81 6.80
N TYR A 31 -21.63 8.42 5.81
CA TYR A 31 -21.41 9.86 5.74
C TYR A 31 -21.01 10.30 4.32
N ASP A 32 -21.07 11.61 4.06
CA ASP A 32 -20.59 12.16 2.78
C ASP A 32 -19.06 12.12 2.69
N ILE A 33 -18.54 11.13 1.95
CA ILE A 33 -17.11 10.93 1.77
C ILE A 33 -16.43 12.03 0.95
N ASN A 34 -17.19 12.93 0.30
CA ASN A 34 -16.64 14.10 -0.40
C ASN A 34 -16.02 15.14 0.54
N CYS A 35 -16.18 15.01 1.87
CA CYS A 35 -15.41 15.76 2.84
C CYS A 35 -13.90 15.44 2.79
N LEU A 36 -13.52 14.27 2.26
CA LEU A 36 -12.12 13.88 2.07
C LEU A 36 -11.52 14.59 0.85
N GLY A 37 -10.22 14.90 0.92
CA GLY A 37 -9.47 15.42 -0.25
C GLY A 37 -9.21 14.32 -1.28
N THR A 38 -8.74 13.18 -0.81
CA THR A 38 -8.49 11.94 -1.56
C THR A 38 -8.29 10.78 -0.57
N PHE A 39 -8.30 9.57 -1.08
CA PHE A 39 -7.95 8.36 -0.31
C PHE A 39 -7.33 7.30 -1.21
N SER A 40 -6.67 6.31 -0.59
CA SER A 40 -6.13 5.15 -1.29
C SER A 40 -7.10 3.98 -1.16
N PHE A 41 -7.62 3.48 -2.27
CA PHE A 41 -8.53 2.34 -2.25
C PHE A 41 -7.79 1.01 -2.09
N LYS A 42 -8.54 -0.06 -1.96
CA LYS A 42 -8.08 -1.43 -1.73
C LYS A 42 -7.03 -1.87 -2.75
N GLY A 43 -5.94 -2.49 -2.25
CA GLY A 43 -4.88 -3.03 -3.08
C GLY A 43 -5.41 -3.99 -4.14
N THR A 44 -5.10 -3.68 -5.39
CA THR A 44 -5.56 -4.37 -6.59
C THR A 44 -4.43 -5.16 -7.21
N THR A 45 -4.72 -6.38 -7.63
CA THR A 45 -3.80 -7.26 -8.37
C THR A 45 -4.34 -7.53 -9.76
N LYS A 46 -3.47 -7.99 -10.67
CA LYS A 46 -3.88 -8.40 -12.02
C LYS A 46 -5.03 -9.39 -11.96
N GLU A 47 -4.84 -10.50 -11.28
CA GLU A 47 -5.85 -11.55 -11.11
C GLU A 47 -6.60 -11.39 -9.78
N PRO A 48 -7.86 -11.85 -9.67
CA PRO A 48 -8.62 -11.85 -8.43
C PRO A 48 -7.96 -12.74 -7.36
N ARG A 49 -8.11 -12.33 -6.08
CA ARG A 49 -7.58 -13.06 -4.93
C ARG A 49 -8.62 -13.19 -3.82
N PHE A 50 -8.79 -14.39 -3.31
CA PHE A 50 -9.67 -14.67 -2.14
C PHE A 50 -9.03 -14.27 -0.81
N GLY A 51 -7.71 -14.06 -0.80
CA GLY A 51 -6.94 -13.83 0.43
C GLY A 51 -6.59 -15.12 1.17
N ASN A 52 -6.01 -14.95 2.37
CA ASN A 52 -5.58 -16.06 3.21
C ASN A 52 -6.76 -16.67 4.01
N PRO A 53 -6.61 -17.92 4.52
CA PRO A 53 -7.59 -18.53 5.42
C PRO A 53 -7.83 -17.72 6.70
N THR A 54 -9.04 -17.81 7.25
CA THR A 54 -9.41 -17.21 8.54
C THR A 54 -9.00 -18.15 9.71
N PRO A 55 -8.81 -17.60 10.94
CA PRO A 55 -8.78 -16.18 11.30
C PRO A 55 -7.54 -15.48 10.74
N ARG A 56 -7.73 -14.29 10.18
CA ARG A 56 -6.65 -13.55 9.51
C ARG A 56 -6.44 -12.12 10.00
N ILE A 57 -7.18 -11.75 11.05
CA ILE A 57 -7.09 -10.48 11.75
C ILE A 57 -7.20 -10.76 13.25
N ALA A 58 -6.39 -10.08 14.07
CA ALA A 58 -6.47 -10.15 15.52
C ALA A 58 -5.98 -8.86 16.16
N GLU A 59 -6.69 -8.41 17.18
CA GLU A 59 -6.23 -7.32 18.03
C GLU A 59 -5.02 -7.74 18.84
N CYS A 60 -4.16 -6.79 19.16
CA CYS A 60 -3.06 -6.95 20.10
C CYS A 60 -2.78 -5.62 20.83
N THR A 61 -1.97 -5.66 21.87
CA THR A 61 -1.64 -4.45 22.64
C THR A 61 -1.05 -3.37 21.73
N GLY A 62 -1.72 -2.22 21.67
CA GLY A 62 -1.30 -1.07 20.88
C GLY A 62 -1.53 -1.19 19.37
N GLY A 63 -2.30 -2.19 18.90
CA GLY A 63 -2.56 -2.31 17.47
C GLY A 63 -3.30 -3.58 17.04
N MET A 64 -3.06 -3.97 15.80
CA MET A 64 -3.73 -5.10 15.15
C MET A 64 -2.73 -5.86 14.30
N ILE A 65 -2.85 -7.18 14.28
CA ILE A 65 -2.15 -8.06 13.33
C ILE A 65 -3.13 -8.50 12.26
N ASN A 66 -2.72 -8.41 11.00
CA ASN A 66 -3.49 -8.91 9.88
C ASN A 66 -2.64 -9.71 8.88
N ALA A 67 -3.25 -10.70 8.28
CA ALA A 67 -2.73 -11.45 7.15
C ALA A 67 -3.86 -11.67 6.14
N VAL A 68 -4.50 -10.59 5.68
CA VAL A 68 -5.65 -10.67 4.76
C VAL A 68 -5.26 -11.30 3.42
N GLY A 69 -4.03 -11.11 2.93
CA GLY A 69 -3.51 -11.77 1.74
C GLY A 69 -3.98 -11.17 0.42
N LEU A 70 -4.09 -9.84 0.35
CA LEU A 70 -4.48 -9.09 -0.85
C LEU A 70 -5.84 -9.49 -1.43
N GLN A 71 -6.83 -9.80 -0.60
CA GLN A 71 -8.18 -10.08 -1.10
C GLN A 71 -8.69 -8.89 -1.93
N ASN A 72 -8.96 -9.15 -3.22
CA ASN A 72 -9.49 -8.17 -4.16
C ASN A 72 -10.07 -8.88 -5.39
N PRO A 73 -10.95 -8.23 -6.17
CA PRO A 73 -11.61 -8.86 -7.31
C PRO A 73 -10.78 -8.91 -8.60
N GLY A 74 -9.54 -8.39 -8.61
CA GLY A 74 -8.71 -8.22 -9.79
C GLY A 74 -8.99 -6.91 -10.53
N VAL A 75 -7.99 -6.45 -11.31
CA VAL A 75 -8.04 -5.12 -11.95
C VAL A 75 -9.22 -4.94 -12.88
N ASP A 76 -9.58 -5.95 -13.68
CA ASP A 76 -10.67 -5.84 -14.64
C ASP A 76 -12.03 -5.61 -13.94
N LYS A 77 -12.28 -6.28 -12.81
CA LYS A 77 -13.49 -6.04 -12.01
C LYS A 77 -13.42 -4.74 -11.22
N VAL A 78 -12.24 -4.32 -10.77
CA VAL A 78 -12.10 -3.00 -10.15
C VAL A 78 -12.54 -1.91 -11.12
N ILE A 79 -12.13 -1.99 -12.38
CA ILE A 79 -12.49 -1.02 -13.42
C ILE A 79 -13.99 -1.12 -13.79
N SER A 80 -14.49 -2.33 -14.01
CA SER A 80 -15.86 -2.51 -14.51
C SER A 80 -16.95 -2.41 -13.44
N GLU A 81 -16.63 -2.68 -12.18
CA GLU A 81 -17.64 -2.76 -11.11
C GLU A 81 -17.37 -1.79 -9.96
N GLU A 82 -16.13 -1.71 -9.43
CA GLU A 82 -15.86 -0.99 -8.18
C GLU A 82 -15.70 0.53 -8.42
N LEU A 83 -14.95 0.92 -9.44
CA LEU A 83 -14.78 2.35 -9.78
C LEU A 83 -16.10 3.02 -10.20
N PRO A 84 -17.00 2.40 -10.98
CA PRO A 84 -18.32 2.98 -11.25
C PRO A 84 -19.17 3.23 -9.99
N LYS A 85 -19.15 2.30 -9.02
CA LYS A 85 -19.83 2.50 -7.73
C LYS A 85 -19.23 3.67 -6.96
N LEU A 86 -17.89 3.75 -6.94
CA LEU A 86 -17.20 4.88 -6.30
C LEU A 86 -17.53 6.21 -6.98
N LYS A 87 -17.48 6.27 -8.31
CA LYS A 87 -17.76 7.48 -9.09
C LYS A 87 -19.17 8.02 -8.84
N ALA A 88 -20.11 7.16 -8.49
CA ALA A 88 -21.47 7.58 -8.15
C ALA A 88 -21.58 8.37 -6.83
N CYS A 89 -20.61 8.22 -5.91
CA CYS A 89 -20.66 8.85 -4.59
C CYS A 89 -19.42 9.69 -4.22
N PHE A 90 -18.33 9.62 -5.00
CA PHE A 90 -17.11 10.40 -4.77
C PHE A 90 -16.60 11.03 -6.08
N HIS A 91 -16.41 12.35 -6.08
CA HIS A 91 -16.17 13.12 -7.31
C HIS A 91 -14.75 13.68 -7.45
N LYS A 92 -13.84 13.26 -6.56
CA LYS A 92 -12.44 13.69 -6.56
C LYS A 92 -11.53 12.54 -7.01
N PRO A 93 -10.31 12.85 -7.49
CA PRO A 93 -9.34 11.82 -7.83
C PRO A 93 -8.97 10.96 -6.62
N VAL A 94 -8.77 9.67 -6.86
CA VAL A 94 -8.35 8.68 -5.86
C VAL A 94 -6.99 8.10 -6.18
N MET A 95 -6.35 7.51 -5.19
CA MET A 95 -5.11 6.78 -5.34
C MET A 95 -5.39 5.29 -5.49
N ALA A 96 -4.92 4.70 -6.56
CA ALA A 96 -5.00 3.26 -6.78
C ALA A 96 -3.82 2.56 -6.11
N ASN A 97 -4.07 1.73 -5.11
CA ASN A 97 -3.04 0.86 -4.56
C ASN A 97 -2.89 -0.39 -5.43
N VAL A 98 -1.69 -0.65 -5.92
CA VAL A 98 -1.37 -1.76 -6.82
C VAL A 98 -0.39 -2.71 -6.17
N SER A 99 -0.68 -3.99 -6.29
CA SER A 99 0.21 -5.08 -5.85
C SER A 99 0.34 -6.12 -6.95
N GLY A 100 1.47 -6.80 -7.02
CA GLY A 100 1.76 -7.83 -8.03
C GLY A 100 2.74 -8.87 -7.53
N PHE A 101 3.00 -9.88 -8.36
CA PHE A 101 3.91 -10.99 -8.07
C PHE A 101 5.11 -11.02 -9.01
N SER A 102 5.09 -10.16 -10.01
CA SER A 102 6.17 -9.91 -10.96
C SER A 102 6.13 -8.45 -11.41
N ALA A 103 7.24 -7.91 -11.90
CA ALA A 103 7.27 -6.55 -12.46
C ALA A 103 6.23 -6.39 -13.61
N ALA A 104 6.00 -7.46 -14.38
CA ALA A 104 5.00 -7.48 -15.43
C ALA A 104 3.55 -7.38 -14.90
N ASP A 105 3.23 -7.99 -13.74
CA ASP A 105 1.90 -7.87 -13.13
C ASP A 105 1.64 -6.45 -12.62
N TYR A 106 2.66 -5.82 -12.03
CA TYR A 106 2.57 -4.41 -11.62
C TYR A 106 2.35 -3.51 -12.83
N ALA A 107 3.16 -3.67 -13.89
CA ALA A 107 3.04 -2.88 -15.11
C ALA A 107 1.66 -3.05 -15.76
N TYR A 108 1.17 -4.28 -15.93
CA TYR A 108 -0.16 -4.56 -16.49
C TYR A 108 -1.28 -3.89 -15.70
N THR A 109 -1.24 -4.03 -14.36
CA THR A 109 -2.29 -3.45 -13.50
C THR A 109 -2.25 -1.92 -13.54
N CYS A 110 -1.06 -1.33 -13.53
CA CYS A 110 -0.89 0.12 -13.62
C CYS A 110 -1.32 0.68 -14.98
N GLU A 111 -0.99 0.00 -16.09
CA GLU A 111 -1.40 0.37 -17.44
C GLU A 111 -2.92 0.44 -17.57
N LYS A 112 -3.63 -0.57 -17.07
CA LYS A 112 -5.09 -0.60 -17.04
C LYS A 112 -5.68 0.57 -16.22
N LEU A 113 -5.12 0.85 -15.05
CA LEU A 113 -5.59 1.92 -14.17
C LEU A 113 -5.16 3.33 -14.64
N ASP A 114 -4.16 3.43 -15.53
CA ASP A 114 -3.75 4.69 -16.14
C ASP A 114 -4.85 5.28 -17.02
N GLU A 115 -5.68 4.45 -17.64
CA GLU A 115 -6.79 4.85 -18.49
C GLU A 115 -7.98 5.41 -17.69
N GLU A 116 -8.06 5.14 -16.37
CA GLU A 116 -9.19 5.51 -15.52
C GLU A 116 -9.09 6.96 -15.05
N GLU A 117 -9.99 7.83 -15.51
CA GLU A 117 -10.01 9.27 -15.22
C GLU A 117 -10.02 9.58 -13.71
N GLN A 118 -10.78 8.79 -12.91
CA GLN A 118 -10.90 9.01 -11.48
C GLN A 118 -9.64 8.62 -10.71
N VAL A 119 -8.75 7.82 -11.30
CA VAL A 119 -7.46 7.47 -10.70
C VAL A 119 -6.47 8.61 -10.95
N GLY A 120 -6.10 9.35 -9.90
CA GLY A 120 -5.15 10.46 -9.98
C GLY A 120 -3.70 10.05 -9.74
N TRP A 121 -3.48 8.98 -8.97
CA TRP A 121 -2.15 8.49 -8.58
C TRP A 121 -2.13 6.98 -8.48
N LEU A 122 -0.95 6.38 -8.70
CA LEU A 122 -0.70 4.96 -8.52
C LEU A 122 0.22 4.75 -7.30
N GLU A 123 -0.27 4.05 -6.28
CA GLU A 123 0.53 3.64 -5.11
C GLU A 123 1.01 2.20 -5.31
N VAL A 124 2.25 2.03 -5.73
CA VAL A 124 2.87 0.73 -6.00
C VAL A 124 3.34 0.10 -4.69
N ASN A 125 2.63 -0.93 -4.25
CA ASN A 125 2.91 -1.62 -2.99
C ASN A 125 3.91 -2.76 -3.19
N VAL A 126 5.20 -2.48 -3.03
CA VAL A 126 6.28 -3.48 -3.16
C VAL A 126 6.46 -4.34 -1.90
N SER A 127 5.66 -4.11 -0.86
CA SER A 127 5.90 -4.61 0.50
C SER A 127 5.08 -5.82 0.89
N CYS A 128 4.49 -6.60 -0.02
CA CYS A 128 3.58 -7.66 0.38
C CYS A 128 4.33 -8.89 0.94
N PRO A 129 4.40 -9.08 2.29
CA PRO A 129 5.13 -10.21 2.88
C PRO A 129 4.32 -11.51 2.90
N ASN A 130 3.03 -11.46 2.56
CA ASN A 130 2.08 -12.54 2.76
C ASN A 130 1.85 -13.38 1.48
N VAL A 131 2.86 -13.49 0.62
CA VAL A 131 2.77 -14.22 -0.63
C VAL A 131 3.56 -15.51 -0.52
N HIS A 132 2.85 -16.64 -0.47
CA HIS A 132 3.45 -17.96 -0.61
C HIS A 132 3.94 -18.16 -2.04
N GLY A 133 5.25 -18.32 -2.22
CA GLY A 133 5.82 -18.53 -3.55
C GLY A 133 7.34 -18.37 -3.62
N GLY A 134 8.02 -18.26 -2.47
CA GLY A 134 9.49 -18.34 -2.43
C GLY A 134 10.27 -17.16 -3.06
N GLY A 135 9.57 -16.11 -3.50
CA GLY A 135 10.21 -14.89 -3.97
C GLY A 135 10.51 -13.92 -2.83
N MET A 136 11.70 -13.31 -2.83
CA MET A 136 11.97 -12.16 -1.97
C MET A 136 10.91 -11.09 -2.25
N SER A 137 10.36 -10.48 -1.16
CA SER A 137 9.51 -9.31 -1.30
C SER A 137 10.27 -8.24 -2.09
N PHE A 138 9.69 -7.72 -3.17
CA PHE A 138 10.30 -6.65 -3.98
C PHE A 138 10.73 -5.44 -3.13
N GLY A 139 10.11 -5.23 -1.99
CA GLY A 139 10.43 -4.14 -1.06
C GLY A 139 11.57 -4.41 -0.07
N THR A 140 12.28 -5.54 -0.18
CA THR A 140 13.42 -5.86 0.71
C THR A 140 14.79 -5.68 0.05
N CYS A 141 14.82 -5.45 -1.27
CA CYS A 141 16.02 -5.28 -2.07
C CYS A 141 15.88 -4.02 -2.94
N PRO A 142 16.87 -3.11 -2.93
CA PRO A 142 16.83 -1.89 -3.74
C PRO A 142 16.64 -2.17 -5.23
N GLU A 143 17.36 -3.16 -5.78
CA GLU A 143 17.33 -3.50 -7.20
C GLU A 143 15.95 -4.00 -7.64
N ALA A 144 15.32 -4.85 -6.82
CA ALA A 144 14.00 -5.38 -7.11
C ALA A 144 12.90 -4.30 -7.02
N ALA A 145 13.02 -3.38 -6.06
CA ALA A 145 12.10 -2.24 -5.96
C ALA A 145 12.25 -1.28 -7.15
N ALA A 146 13.49 -1.03 -7.59
CA ALA A 146 13.80 -0.22 -8.76
C ALA A 146 13.26 -0.86 -10.05
N GLU A 147 13.44 -2.17 -10.23
CA GLU A 147 12.92 -2.91 -11.37
C GLU A 147 11.39 -2.74 -11.52
N VAL A 148 10.63 -2.96 -10.44
CA VAL A 148 9.18 -2.76 -10.45
C VAL A 148 8.84 -1.31 -10.75
N THR A 149 9.51 -0.35 -10.11
CA THR A 149 9.29 1.08 -10.32
C THR A 149 9.51 1.46 -11.79
N ALA A 150 10.64 1.06 -12.37
CA ALA A 150 10.97 1.32 -13.77
C ALA A 150 9.98 0.67 -14.73
N ALA A 151 9.51 -0.55 -14.44
CA ALA A 151 8.51 -1.23 -15.25
C ALA A 151 7.18 -0.48 -15.27
N VAL A 152 6.73 -0.01 -14.11
CA VAL A 152 5.49 0.79 -13.97
C VAL A 152 5.64 2.15 -14.67
N LYS A 153 6.75 2.85 -14.48
CA LYS A 153 6.96 4.18 -15.09
C LYS A 153 6.98 4.14 -16.62
N LYS A 154 7.25 3.01 -17.24
CA LYS A 154 7.20 2.85 -18.70
C LYS A 154 5.78 2.83 -19.28
N VAL A 155 4.79 2.46 -18.47
CA VAL A 155 3.41 2.17 -18.94
C VAL A 155 2.38 3.17 -18.42
N THR A 156 2.77 4.12 -17.55
CA THR A 156 1.85 5.11 -16.99
C THR A 156 2.36 6.54 -17.14
N LYS A 157 1.43 7.46 -17.31
CA LYS A 157 1.67 8.92 -17.26
C LYS A 157 1.29 9.51 -15.90
N LYS A 158 0.55 8.77 -15.08
CA LYS A 158 0.15 9.19 -13.74
C LYS A 158 1.32 9.19 -12.78
N PRO A 159 1.32 10.05 -11.74
CA PRO A 159 2.34 10.01 -10.71
C PRO A 159 2.36 8.65 -10.00
N VAL A 160 3.57 8.11 -9.86
CA VAL A 160 3.86 6.83 -9.22
C VAL A 160 4.45 7.05 -7.84
N ILE A 161 3.77 6.55 -6.82
CA ILE A 161 4.20 6.60 -5.43
C ILE A 161 4.53 5.18 -4.99
N VAL A 162 5.76 4.93 -4.54
CA VAL A 162 6.18 3.59 -4.12
C VAL A 162 6.00 3.43 -2.61
N LYS A 163 5.21 2.44 -2.19
CA LYS A 163 4.95 2.14 -0.78
C LYS A 163 5.95 1.11 -0.26
N LEU A 164 6.82 1.56 0.67
CA LEU A 164 7.94 0.78 1.18
C LEU A 164 7.60 -0.04 2.42
N SER A 165 8.35 -1.16 2.56
CA SER A 165 8.31 -2.04 3.72
C SER A 165 9.18 -1.49 4.86
N PRO A 166 8.69 -1.53 6.12
CA PRO A 166 9.52 -1.24 7.28
C PRO A 166 10.42 -2.42 7.70
N ASN A 167 10.22 -3.60 7.10
CA ASN A 167 10.90 -4.85 7.49
C ASN A 167 12.27 -4.98 6.79
N VAL A 168 13.05 -3.92 6.85
CA VAL A 168 14.36 -3.79 6.21
C VAL A 168 15.35 -3.11 7.14
N THR A 169 16.63 -3.36 6.93
CA THR A 169 17.69 -2.73 7.71
C THR A 169 17.92 -1.28 7.27
N ASP A 170 17.94 -1.04 5.97
CA ASP A 170 18.15 0.28 5.37
C ASP A 170 17.04 0.62 4.38
N ILE A 171 16.07 1.40 4.85
CA ILE A 171 14.95 1.87 4.02
C ILE A 171 15.37 3.00 3.08
N VAL A 172 16.45 3.70 3.40
CA VAL A 172 16.95 4.84 2.62
C VAL A 172 17.51 4.37 1.29
N SER A 173 18.28 3.27 1.28
CA SER A 173 18.82 2.69 0.05
C SER A 173 17.70 2.27 -0.93
N ILE A 174 16.63 1.69 -0.40
CA ILE A 174 15.49 1.27 -1.22
C ILE A 174 14.74 2.49 -1.77
N ALA A 175 14.53 3.52 -0.94
CA ALA A 175 13.88 4.74 -1.37
C ALA A 175 14.65 5.44 -2.50
N ARG A 176 15.98 5.55 -2.39
CA ARG A 176 16.84 6.11 -3.44
C ARG A 176 16.77 5.32 -4.73
N ALA A 177 16.81 3.99 -4.65
CA ALA A 177 16.70 3.14 -5.83
C ALA A 177 15.35 3.33 -6.55
N CYS A 178 14.26 3.51 -5.80
CA CYS A 178 12.96 3.84 -6.39
C CYS A 178 12.93 5.24 -7.03
N GLU A 179 13.55 6.24 -6.37
CA GLU A 179 13.68 7.59 -6.89
C GLU A 179 14.49 7.62 -8.19
N ASP A 180 15.66 6.96 -8.19
CA ASP A 180 16.53 6.83 -9.37
C ASP A 180 15.82 6.10 -10.53
N ALA A 181 14.90 5.18 -10.20
CA ALA A 181 14.04 4.48 -11.18
C ALA A 181 12.84 5.32 -11.67
N GLY A 182 12.68 6.55 -11.17
CA GLY A 182 11.67 7.50 -11.61
C GLY A 182 10.39 7.57 -10.80
N ALA A 183 10.38 7.08 -9.55
CA ALA A 183 9.25 7.29 -8.65
C ALA A 183 9.01 8.79 -8.41
N ASP A 184 7.74 9.21 -8.46
CA ASP A 184 7.33 10.60 -8.20
C ASP A 184 7.13 10.87 -6.69
N GLY A 185 7.10 9.80 -5.87
CA GLY A 185 6.98 9.91 -4.42
C GLY A 185 7.17 8.57 -3.71
N ILE A 186 7.35 8.66 -2.39
CA ILE A 186 7.49 7.50 -1.51
C ILE A 186 6.38 7.53 -0.44
N SER A 187 5.74 6.40 -0.22
CA SER A 187 4.75 6.19 0.84
C SER A 187 5.36 5.33 1.96
N LEU A 188 5.25 5.79 3.19
CA LEU A 188 5.77 5.14 4.39
C LEU A 188 4.68 5.01 5.46
N ILE A 189 4.62 3.93 6.08
CA ILE A 189 5.24 2.63 5.93
C ILE A 189 4.16 1.57 5.77
N ASN A 190 4.49 0.41 5.19
CA ASN A 190 3.64 -0.77 5.30
C ASN A 190 3.70 -1.32 6.74
N THR A 191 3.03 -2.41 7.01
CA THR A 191 2.96 -3.03 8.34
C THR A 191 4.28 -3.70 8.73
N MET A 192 4.61 -3.68 10.02
CA MET A 192 5.72 -4.45 10.56
C MET A 192 5.34 -5.93 10.69
N LEU A 193 6.26 -6.84 10.44
CA LEU A 193 6.02 -8.25 10.66
C LEU A 193 5.89 -8.53 12.17
N GLY A 194 4.80 -9.20 12.56
CA GLY A 194 4.52 -9.51 13.95
C GLY A 194 3.81 -10.85 14.13
N MET A 195 3.69 -11.29 15.38
CA MET A 195 2.98 -12.50 15.77
C MET A 195 2.25 -12.26 17.09
N ARG A 196 1.09 -12.91 17.26
CA ARG A 196 0.41 -13.03 18.54
C ARG A 196 0.11 -14.51 18.83
N ILE A 197 0.38 -14.93 20.06
CA ILE A 197 0.09 -16.26 20.56
C ILE A 197 -1.01 -16.16 21.63
N ASP A 198 -2.01 -17.03 21.53
CA ASP A 198 -2.98 -17.26 22.60
C ASP A 198 -2.30 -18.09 23.69
N LEU A 199 -2.12 -17.51 24.87
CA LEU A 199 -1.41 -18.15 25.98
C LEU A 199 -2.15 -19.36 26.54
N ARG A 200 -3.47 -19.44 26.39
CA ARG A 200 -4.28 -20.56 26.84
C ARG A 200 -4.12 -21.77 25.92
N THR A 201 -4.20 -21.55 24.62
CA THR A 201 -4.09 -22.63 23.62
C THR A 201 -2.66 -22.87 23.16
N ARG A 202 -1.74 -21.93 23.43
CA ARG A 202 -0.34 -21.92 22.99
C ARG A 202 -0.19 -21.99 21.47
N LYS A 203 -1.17 -21.42 20.74
CA LYS A 203 -1.20 -21.40 19.28
C LYS A 203 -1.22 -19.96 18.76
N PRO A 204 -0.72 -19.71 17.52
CA PRO A 204 -0.92 -18.43 16.85
C PRO A 204 -2.41 -18.11 16.74
N VAL A 205 -2.75 -16.83 16.93
CA VAL A 205 -4.15 -16.37 16.87
C VAL A 205 -4.71 -16.22 15.45
N ILE A 206 -3.84 -16.11 14.45
CA ILE A 206 -4.22 -16.06 13.03
C ILE A 206 -3.70 -17.31 12.30
N ALA A 207 -4.44 -17.76 11.29
CA ALA A 207 -4.14 -18.98 10.54
C ALA A 207 -2.77 -18.93 9.86
N ASN A 208 -2.35 -17.77 9.39
CA ASN A 208 -1.05 -17.54 8.72
C ASN A 208 0.14 -17.48 9.71
N LYS A 209 -0.11 -17.67 11.01
CA LYS A 209 0.83 -17.61 12.14
C LYS A 209 1.41 -16.21 12.37
N MET A 210 2.01 -15.60 11.35
CA MET A 210 2.57 -14.24 11.36
C MET A 210 1.79 -13.34 10.40
N GLY A 211 1.75 -12.05 10.68
CA GLY A 211 1.07 -11.05 9.87
C GLY A 211 1.64 -9.66 10.05
N GLY A 212 1.09 -8.72 9.31
CA GLY A 212 1.46 -7.33 9.41
C GLY A 212 0.87 -6.68 10.67
N PHE A 213 1.72 -6.13 11.51
CA PHE A 213 1.36 -5.37 12.70
C PHE A 213 1.21 -3.89 12.36
N SER A 214 0.09 -3.29 12.75
CA SER A 214 -0.24 -1.88 12.56
C SER A 214 -0.91 -1.30 13.80
N GLY A 215 -0.92 0.03 13.93
CA GLY A 215 -1.56 0.74 15.02
C GLY A 215 -0.63 1.70 15.76
N PRO A 216 -1.07 2.30 16.88
CA PRO A 216 -0.30 3.31 17.60
C PRO A 216 1.11 2.86 18.00
N ALA A 217 1.32 1.58 18.30
CA ALA A 217 2.62 1.08 18.76
C ALA A 217 3.75 1.18 17.70
N ILE A 218 3.43 1.22 16.41
CA ILE A 218 4.46 1.36 15.35
C ILE A 218 4.74 2.81 14.97
N PHE A 219 4.00 3.78 15.52
CA PHE A 219 4.14 5.19 15.15
C PHE A 219 5.55 5.74 15.32
N PRO A 220 6.31 5.48 16.43
CA PRO A 220 7.68 5.96 16.56
C PRO A 220 8.62 5.40 15.49
N VAL A 221 8.40 4.16 15.05
CA VAL A 221 9.18 3.53 13.97
C VAL A 221 8.88 4.20 12.63
N ALA A 222 7.61 4.43 12.34
CA ALA A 222 7.17 5.12 11.13
C ALA A 222 7.76 6.53 11.06
N LEU A 223 7.68 7.28 12.17
CA LEU A 223 8.22 8.64 12.26
C LEU A 223 9.73 8.67 12.03
N ARG A 224 10.49 7.73 12.63
CA ARG A 224 11.94 7.60 12.39
C ARG A 224 12.23 7.38 10.91
N MET A 225 11.51 6.48 10.24
CA MET A 225 11.72 6.17 8.83
C MET A 225 11.42 7.37 7.93
N VAL A 226 10.34 8.09 8.19
CA VAL A 226 10.02 9.35 7.49
C VAL A 226 11.13 10.37 7.68
N TYR A 227 11.63 10.53 8.90
CA TYR A 227 12.75 11.45 9.19
C TYR A 227 14.02 11.07 8.44
N GLN A 228 14.37 9.79 8.41
CA GLN A 228 15.56 9.30 7.68
C GLN A 228 15.47 9.61 6.18
N LEU A 229 14.29 9.49 5.57
CA LEU A 229 14.10 9.84 4.16
C LEU A 229 14.12 11.36 3.94
N SER A 230 13.57 12.15 4.86
CA SER A 230 13.59 13.62 4.73
C SER A 230 15.02 14.19 4.73
N LEU A 231 15.97 13.51 5.38
CA LEU A 231 17.39 13.91 5.38
C LEU A 231 18.10 13.71 4.03
N ILE A 232 17.54 12.91 3.11
CA ILE A 232 18.09 12.77 1.75
C ILE A 232 17.98 14.09 0.98
N HIS A 233 16.96 14.90 1.31
CA HIS A 233 16.62 16.14 0.60
C HIS A 233 17.01 17.43 1.37
N ILE A 234 17.64 17.28 2.52
CA ILE A 234 18.21 18.37 3.30
C ILE A 234 19.72 18.46 3.05
#